data_c0c9c2cd470c91775e8adde20450d4e1
#
_entry.id   c0c9c2cd470c91775e8adde20450d4e1
#
_cell.length_a   1.000
_cell.length_b   1.000
_cell.length_c   1.000
_cell.angle_alpha   90.00
_cell.angle_beta   90.00
_cell.angle_gamma   90.00
#
_symmetry.space_group_name_H-M   'P 1'
#
loop_
_entity.id
_entity.type
_entity.pdbx_description
1 polymer ?
#
loop_
_entity_poly.entity_id
_entity_poly.type
_entity_poly.pdbx_seq_one_letter_code
_entity_poly.pdbx_strand_id
1 'polypeptide(L)'
;MCGIVGYTGNHQAAPVLLYGLSKLEYRGYDSAGLAVRDGDGETDIIKAKGRLKVLADKTNDGESVPGTCGIGHTRWATHGEPSELNAHPHMSDDGNVVAVHNGIIENYQELKEKLIRKGYTFYSSTDTEVAVKLVDYYYKKYLGTPVDAINHAMVRIRGSYALAIMFKDYPGEIYVARKDSPMILGVEDGESYIASDVPAILKYTRNVYYIGNLEMARVRKGEITFYNLDGDEIQKEAKTIEWDAEAAEKAGFEHFMIKEIHEQPKAVKDTLNSVIREGVIDLSDVGLTDEDIRDISQIYIVACGSAYHVGMAAQYVFEDLARIPVRVELASEFRYRNPILDPKGLVIIVSQSGETADSLAALRESKEKGLRTLGIVNVVGSSIAREADNVFYTLAGPEISVATTKAYSTQLVAAYVLAIQFAKVKGTISEEKYEELIIELQTLPDKIRKIIEDDKERIQWFAAKQANARDAFFIGRGIDYAISMEGSLKMKEVSYVHTEAYAAGELKHGTISLIEDGTLVIGVLTQDHLYEKTVSNLVECKSRGAYLMGLTTFGHYNIEDTADFTVYIPKTDPHFTTSLAVVPLQLLGYYVSVAKGLDVDKPRNLAKSVTVE
;
A
#
# COMPACT_ATOMS: atom_id res chain seq x y z
N MET A 1 0.48 0.90 -10.25
CA MET A 1 1.29 -0.32 -10.39
C MET A 1 0.53 -1.41 -11.12
N CYS A 2 1.25 -2.38 -11.67
CA CYS A 2 0.70 -3.41 -12.54
C CYS A 2 0.34 -4.70 -11.78
N GLY A 3 -0.57 -5.52 -12.34
CA GLY A 3 -0.88 -6.85 -11.84
C GLY A 3 -0.41 -7.92 -12.83
N ILE A 4 0.30 -8.94 -12.32
CA ILE A 4 0.68 -10.13 -13.08
C ILE A 4 -0.09 -11.33 -12.57
N VAL A 5 -0.61 -12.15 -13.49
CA VAL A 5 -1.13 -13.49 -13.22
C VAL A 5 -0.58 -14.45 -14.26
N GLY A 6 -0.17 -15.64 -13.83
CA GLY A 6 0.22 -16.75 -14.71
C GLY A 6 -0.43 -18.03 -14.24
N TYR A 7 -0.67 -18.92 -15.18
CA TYR A 7 -1.29 -20.22 -14.94
C TYR A 7 -0.76 -21.28 -15.91
N THR A 8 -0.51 -22.46 -15.39
CA THR A 8 -0.30 -23.67 -16.19
C THR A 8 -0.92 -24.87 -15.47
N GLY A 9 -1.80 -25.59 -16.15
CA GLY A 9 -2.57 -26.63 -15.48
C GLY A 9 -3.47 -27.44 -16.42
N ASN A 10 -4.61 -27.88 -15.91
CA ASN A 10 -5.59 -28.71 -16.60
C ASN A 10 -6.72 -27.91 -17.25
N HIS A 11 -6.99 -26.72 -16.71
CA HIS A 11 -8.11 -25.90 -17.15
C HIS A 11 -7.68 -24.92 -18.23
N GLN A 12 -8.65 -24.35 -18.91
CA GLN A 12 -8.40 -23.25 -19.84
C GLN A 12 -7.78 -22.07 -19.09
N ALA A 13 -6.64 -21.56 -19.57
CA ALA A 13 -5.86 -20.56 -18.86
C ALA A 13 -6.56 -19.18 -18.82
N ALA A 14 -7.17 -18.74 -19.93
CA ALA A 14 -7.70 -17.38 -20.03
C ALA A 14 -8.75 -17.01 -18.96
N PRO A 15 -9.75 -17.85 -18.62
CA PRO A 15 -10.67 -17.55 -17.52
C PRO A 15 -9.98 -17.45 -16.15
N VAL A 16 -8.96 -18.29 -15.88
CA VAL A 16 -8.16 -18.25 -14.64
C VAL A 16 -7.39 -16.94 -14.56
N LEU A 17 -6.74 -16.53 -15.67
CA LEU A 17 -6.02 -15.28 -15.77
C LEU A 17 -6.92 -14.07 -15.55
N LEU A 18 -8.09 -14.02 -16.22
CA LEU A 18 -9.04 -12.92 -16.07
C LEU A 18 -9.58 -12.83 -14.65
N TYR A 19 -9.89 -13.95 -14.01
CA TYR A 19 -10.28 -13.97 -12.61
C TYR A 19 -9.20 -13.39 -11.71
N GLY A 20 -7.95 -13.86 -11.83
CA GLY A 20 -6.83 -13.35 -11.03
C GLY A 20 -6.56 -11.87 -11.28
N LEU A 21 -6.58 -11.44 -12.55
CA LEU A 21 -6.42 -10.02 -12.91
C LEU A 21 -7.55 -9.15 -12.37
N SER A 22 -8.77 -9.65 -12.26
CA SER A 22 -9.89 -8.90 -11.65
C SER A 22 -9.63 -8.57 -10.18
N LYS A 23 -8.91 -9.46 -9.47
CA LYS A 23 -8.49 -9.26 -8.09
C LYS A 23 -7.28 -8.32 -7.96
N LEU A 24 -6.59 -8.02 -9.06
CA LEU A 24 -5.42 -7.12 -9.12
C LEU A 24 -5.71 -5.78 -9.82
N GLU A 25 -6.93 -5.55 -10.30
CA GLU A 25 -7.26 -4.33 -11.04
C GLU A 25 -7.04 -3.04 -10.22
N TYR A 26 -7.08 -3.13 -8.88
CA TYR A 26 -6.70 -2.01 -8.00
C TYR A 26 -5.23 -1.58 -8.14
N ARG A 27 -4.38 -2.45 -8.72
CA ARG A 27 -2.97 -2.15 -8.99
C ARG A 27 -2.74 -1.44 -10.33
N GLY A 28 -3.61 -1.64 -11.34
CA GLY A 28 -3.50 -1.01 -12.65
C GLY A 28 -4.73 -1.26 -13.49
N TYR A 29 -5.18 -0.25 -14.22
CA TYR A 29 -6.44 -0.27 -14.98
C TYR A 29 -6.37 0.55 -16.27
N ASP A 30 -5.18 0.96 -16.71
CA ASP A 30 -4.98 1.78 -17.92
C ASP A 30 -5.05 0.94 -19.21
N SER A 31 -4.62 -0.30 -19.11
CA SER A 31 -4.73 -1.30 -20.16
C SER A 31 -4.56 -2.69 -19.56
N ALA A 32 -5.02 -3.71 -20.28
CA ALA A 32 -4.88 -5.10 -19.89
C ALA A 32 -4.57 -5.98 -21.11
N GLY A 33 -4.01 -7.16 -20.88
CA GLY A 33 -3.80 -8.14 -21.90
C GLY A 33 -3.42 -9.50 -21.36
N LEU A 34 -3.51 -10.50 -22.20
CA LEU A 34 -3.12 -11.87 -21.90
C LEU A 34 -2.41 -12.49 -23.10
N ALA A 35 -1.55 -13.46 -22.81
CA ALA A 35 -0.99 -14.38 -23.77
C ALA A 35 -1.29 -15.79 -23.31
N VAL A 36 -1.91 -16.60 -24.15
CA VAL A 36 -2.24 -17.99 -23.87
C VAL A 36 -1.62 -18.86 -24.96
N ARG A 37 -1.08 -19.99 -24.55
CA ARG A 37 -0.49 -20.98 -25.46
C ARG A 37 -1.30 -22.25 -25.45
N ASP A 38 -1.62 -22.73 -26.61
CA ASP A 38 -2.20 -24.04 -26.81
C ASP A 38 -1.14 -25.16 -26.87
N GLY A 39 -1.59 -26.40 -27.02
CA GLY A 39 -0.71 -27.58 -27.07
C GLY A 39 0.24 -27.62 -28.27
N ASP A 40 -0.04 -26.86 -29.34
CA ASP A 40 0.75 -26.81 -30.57
C ASP A 40 1.84 -25.71 -30.52
N GLY A 41 1.93 -24.99 -29.42
CA GLY A 41 2.96 -23.97 -29.16
C GLY A 41 2.66 -22.61 -29.80
N GLU A 42 1.54 -22.43 -30.47
CA GLU A 42 1.08 -21.11 -30.90
C GLU A 42 0.64 -20.28 -29.70
N THR A 43 0.83 -18.97 -29.77
CA THR A 43 0.52 -18.04 -28.69
C THR A 43 -0.47 -17.00 -29.15
N ASP A 44 -1.67 -17.03 -28.58
CA ASP A 44 -2.67 -15.98 -28.73
C ASP A 44 -2.38 -14.82 -27.80
N ILE A 45 -2.18 -13.62 -28.35
CA ILE A 45 -1.96 -12.39 -27.56
C ILE A 45 -3.13 -11.44 -27.82
N ILE A 46 -3.90 -11.19 -26.77
CA ILE A 46 -5.05 -10.27 -26.81
C ILE A 46 -4.80 -9.12 -25.86
N LYS A 47 -4.97 -7.89 -26.34
CA LYS A 47 -4.75 -6.67 -25.59
C LYS A 47 -5.95 -5.73 -25.67
N ALA A 48 -6.13 -4.90 -24.63
CA ALA A 48 -7.17 -3.88 -24.60
C ALA A 48 -6.68 -2.62 -23.86
N LYS A 49 -7.05 -1.45 -24.37
CA LYS A 49 -6.92 -0.19 -23.65
C LYS A 49 -8.10 -0.05 -22.71
N GLY A 50 -7.85 0.44 -21.48
CA GLY A 50 -8.86 0.66 -20.46
C GLY A 50 -8.96 -0.48 -19.45
N ARG A 51 -10.06 -0.52 -18.72
CA ARG A 51 -10.29 -1.48 -17.64
C ARG A 51 -10.34 -2.93 -18.12
N LEU A 52 -10.08 -3.87 -17.22
CA LEU A 52 -10.06 -5.31 -17.49
C LEU A 52 -11.34 -5.82 -18.19
N LYS A 53 -12.49 -5.20 -17.91
CA LYS A 53 -13.75 -5.56 -18.55
C LYS A 53 -13.67 -5.51 -20.08
N VAL A 54 -12.94 -4.55 -20.66
CA VAL A 54 -12.78 -4.44 -22.12
C VAL A 54 -12.06 -5.68 -22.67
N LEU A 55 -11.06 -6.19 -21.95
CA LEU A 55 -10.36 -7.43 -22.32
C LEU A 55 -11.27 -8.66 -22.15
N ALA A 56 -12.03 -8.73 -21.06
CA ALA A 56 -12.99 -9.80 -20.80
C ALA A 56 -14.06 -9.86 -21.92
N ASP A 57 -14.63 -8.72 -22.29
CA ASP A 57 -15.61 -8.63 -23.38
C ASP A 57 -14.99 -9.07 -24.74
N LYS A 58 -13.74 -8.68 -25.04
CA LYS A 58 -13.02 -9.10 -26.26
C LYS A 58 -12.77 -10.62 -26.34
N THR A 59 -12.68 -11.29 -25.20
CA THR A 59 -12.33 -12.71 -25.09
C THR A 59 -13.52 -13.59 -24.71
N ASN A 60 -14.73 -13.03 -24.66
CA ASN A 60 -15.93 -13.71 -24.14
C ASN A 60 -15.63 -14.34 -22.76
N ASP A 61 -15.19 -13.52 -21.80
CA ASP A 61 -14.74 -13.95 -20.47
C ASP A 61 -13.64 -15.04 -20.50
N GLY A 62 -12.84 -15.04 -21.56
CA GLY A 62 -11.74 -15.98 -21.77
C GLY A 62 -12.13 -17.25 -22.50
N GLU A 63 -13.41 -17.55 -22.68
CA GLU A 63 -13.88 -18.79 -23.32
C GLU A 63 -13.43 -18.93 -24.80
N SER A 64 -13.23 -17.80 -25.49
CA SER A 64 -12.80 -17.81 -26.88
C SER A 64 -11.30 -18.00 -27.09
N VAL A 65 -10.51 -18.09 -26.01
CA VAL A 65 -9.04 -18.20 -26.07
C VAL A 65 -8.60 -19.57 -25.57
N PRO A 66 -8.35 -20.54 -26.46
CA PRO A 66 -7.96 -21.89 -26.07
C PRO A 66 -6.53 -21.93 -25.50
N GLY A 67 -6.22 -22.97 -24.72
CA GLY A 67 -4.91 -23.24 -24.16
C GLY A 67 -4.90 -23.33 -22.64
N THR A 68 -3.94 -24.08 -22.10
CA THR A 68 -3.84 -24.41 -20.67
C THR A 68 -2.63 -23.79 -19.97
N CYS A 69 -1.85 -22.97 -20.70
CA CYS A 69 -0.71 -22.25 -20.17
C CYS A 69 -0.77 -20.79 -20.64
N GLY A 70 -0.67 -19.85 -19.73
CA GLY A 70 -0.73 -18.44 -20.10
C GLY A 70 -0.29 -17.47 -19.01
N ILE A 71 -0.07 -16.23 -19.44
CA ILE A 71 0.27 -15.08 -18.61
C ILE A 71 -0.65 -13.90 -18.92
N GLY A 72 -1.01 -13.14 -17.93
CA GLY A 72 -1.87 -11.97 -18.06
C GLY A 72 -1.38 -10.79 -17.24
N HIS A 73 -1.82 -9.60 -17.61
CA HIS A 73 -1.33 -8.36 -17.04
C HIS A 73 -2.41 -7.28 -17.01
N THR A 74 -2.48 -6.51 -15.94
CA THR A 74 -3.15 -5.22 -15.85
C THR A 74 -2.10 -4.13 -15.65
N ARG A 75 -2.12 -3.11 -16.52
CA ARG A 75 -1.06 -2.11 -16.59
C ARG A 75 -1.44 -0.80 -15.91
N TRP A 76 -0.50 -0.28 -15.16
CA TRP A 76 -0.37 1.11 -14.78
C TRP A 76 0.76 1.71 -15.63
N ALA A 77 0.46 2.69 -16.47
CA ALA A 77 1.42 3.22 -17.44
C ALA A 77 2.53 4.04 -16.75
N THR A 78 3.77 3.59 -16.92
CA THR A 78 5.00 4.30 -16.50
C THR A 78 5.76 4.80 -17.73
N HIS A 79 6.04 3.90 -18.69
CA HIS A 79 6.71 4.20 -19.96
C HIS A 79 5.77 3.93 -21.14
N GLY A 80 5.51 4.95 -21.93
CA GLY A 80 4.54 4.91 -23.03
C GLY A 80 3.09 5.10 -22.58
N GLU A 81 2.32 5.86 -23.36
CA GLU A 81 0.90 6.15 -23.09
C GLU A 81 0.03 4.89 -23.00
N PRO A 82 -1.12 4.95 -22.30
CA PRO A 82 -2.10 3.87 -22.33
C PRO A 82 -2.64 3.63 -23.74
N SER A 83 -2.27 2.47 -24.33
CA SER A 83 -2.71 2.03 -25.66
C SER A 83 -2.64 0.50 -25.75
N GLU A 84 -3.31 -0.10 -26.74
CA GLU A 84 -3.18 -1.54 -26.99
C GLU A 84 -1.74 -1.93 -27.38
N LEU A 85 -1.04 -1.05 -28.10
CA LEU A 85 0.33 -1.28 -28.52
C LEU A 85 1.28 -1.39 -27.32
N ASN A 86 1.11 -0.51 -26.33
CA ASN A 86 1.92 -0.44 -25.12
C ASN A 86 1.40 -1.36 -23.99
N ALA A 87 0.22 -1.98 -24.14
CA ALA A 87 -0.27 -2.97 -23.21
C ALA A 87 0.62 -4.22 -23.23
N HIS A 88 0.79 -4.88 -22.05
CA HIS A 88 1.42 -6.19 -21.98
C HIS A 88 0.42 -7.30 -22.33
N PRO A 89 0.90 -8.47 -22.75
CA PRO A 89 2.29 -8.92 -22.97
C PRO A 89 3.00 -8.29 -24.15
N HIS A 90 4.35 -8.29 -24.12
CA HIS A 90 5.20 -7.98 -25.26
C HIS A 90 5.90 -9.24 -25.78
N MET A 91 6.33 -9.23 -27.05
CA MET A 91 6.99 -10.38 -27.68
C MET A 91 8.26 -9.99 -28.44
N SER A 92 9.15 -10.97 -28.66
CA SER A 92 10.32 -10.85 -29.53
C SER A 92 9.92 -10.76 -31.01
N ASP A 93 10.86 -10.35 -31.87
CA ASP A 93 10.59 -10.12 -33.31
C ASP A 93 10.04 -11.34 -34.04
N ASP A 94 10.41 -12.53 -33.62
CA ASP A 94 9.95 -13.83 -34.19
C ASP A 94 8.85 -14.51 -33.35
N GLY A 95 8.39 -13.86 -32.26
CA GLY A 95 7.39 -14.41 -31.36
C GLY A 95 7.88 -15.55 -30.46
N ASN A 96 9.18 -15.81 -30.42
CA ASN A 96 9.73 -16.90 -29.61
C ASN A 96 9.60 -16.66 -28.13
N VAL A 97 9.84 -15.41 -27.67
CA VAL A 97 9.73 -15.01 -26.28
C VAL A 97 8.57 -14.05 -26.09
N VAL A 98 7.68 -14.37 -25.15
CA VAL A 98 6.54 -13.52 -24.77
C VAL A 98 6.60 -13.29 -23.26
N ALA A 99 6.45 -12.04 -22.81
CA ALA A 99 6.49 -11.76 -21.39
C ALA A 99 5.63 -10.57 -20.96
N VAL A 100 5.32 -10.58 -19.65
CA VAL A 100 4.75 -9.48 -18.89
C VAL A 100 5.73 -9.00 -17.82
N HIS A 101 5.63 -7.75 -17.41
CA HIS A 101 6.59 -7.11 -16.53
C HIS A 101 5.90 -6.13 -15.57
N ASN A 102 6.26 -6.21 -14.30
CA ASN A 102 6.04 -5.19 -13.30
C ASN A 102 7.38 -4.61 -12.87
N GLY A 103 7.52 -3.30 -12.85
CA GLY A 103 8.76 -2.63 -12.47
C GLY A 103 9.14 -1.52 -13.46
N ILE A 104 10.38 -1.06 -13.34
CA ILE A 104 11.01 -0.09 -14.24
C ILE A 104 12.41 -0.56 -14.59
N ILE A 105 12.73 -0.60 -15.88
CA ILE A 105 14.08 -0.89 -16.37
C ILE A 105 14.77 0.42 -16.68
N GLU A 106 15.53 0.92 -15.71
CA GLU A 106 16.14 2.26 -15.73
C GLU A 106 17.08 2.46 -16.92
N ASN A 107 17.82 1.43 -17.30
CA ASN A 107 18.77 1.49 -18.43
C ASN A 107 18.19 1.00 -19.75
N TYR A 108 16.86 1.03 -19.92
CA TYR A 108 16.19 0.49 -21.11
C TYR A 108 16.65 1.16 -22.42
N GLN A 109 16.95 2.46 -22.39
CA GLN A 109 17.42 3.19 -23.59
C GLN A 109 18.78 2.66 -24.07
N GLU A 110 19.73 2.48 -23.16
CA GLU A 110 21.05 1.89 -23.45
C GLU A 110 20.91 0.48 -24.04
N LEU A 111 20.06 -0.34 -23.39
CA LEU A 111 19.80 -1.71 -23.86
C LEU A 111 19.10 -1.73 -25.22
N LYS A 112 18.13 -0.84 -25.44
CA LYS A 112 17.43 -0.69 -26.73
C LYS A 112 18.38 -0.34 -27.86
N GLU A 113 19.26 0.65 -27.68
CA GLU A 113 20.26 1.00 -28.68
C GLU A 113 21.21 -0.17 -29.02
N LYS A 114 21.61 -0.92 -28.01
CA LYS A 114 22.44 -2.12 -28.19
C LYS A 114 21.72 -3.19 -29.01
N LEU A 115 20.44 -3.42 -28.72
CA LEU A 115 19.61 -4.41 -29.44
C LEU A 115 19.34 -3.96 -30.89
N ILE A 116 19.10 -2.67 -31.15
CA ILE A 116 18.96 -2.14 -32.51
C ILE A 116 20.23 -2.41 -33.33
N ARG A 117 21.43 -2.21 -32.76
CA ARG A 117 22.70 -2.56 -33.42
C ARG A 117 22.87 -4.06 -33.69
N LYS A 118 22.06 -4.90 -33.03
CA LYS A 118 22.00 -6.37 -33.22
C LYS A 118 20.87 -6.79 -34.18
N GLY A 119 20.14 -5.82 -34.74
CA GLY A 119 19.10 -6.07 -35.74
C GLY A 119 17.68 -6.19 -35.18
N TYR A 120 17.46 -5.95 -33.88
CA TYR A 120 16.13 -5.93 -33.28
C TYR A 120 15.35 -4.68 -33.67
N THR A 121 14.07 -4.83 -33.91
CA THR A 121 13.12 -3.74 -34.14
C THR A 121 12.30 -3.47 -32.87
N PHE A 122 11.58 -2.36 -32.78
CA PHE A 122 10.75 -2.03 -31.62
C PHE A 122 9.44 -1.44 -32.08
N TYR A 123 8.32 -1.99 -31.62
CA TYR A 123 6.98 -1.57 -31.98
C TYR A 123 6.30 -0.74 -30.87
N SER A 124 6.79 -0.81 -29.64
CA SER A 124 6.23 -0.07 -28.51
C SER A 124 7.21 0.95 -27.94
N SER A 125 6.70 1.80 -27.06
CA SER A 125 7.52 2.74 -26.29
C SER A 125 7.77 2.29 -24.86
N THR A 126 7.58 0.99 -24.56
CA THR A 126 7.74 0.42 -23.23
C THR A 126 9.17 -0.09 -23.00
N ASP A 127 9.62 0.00 -21.76
CA ASP A 127 10.85 -0.64 -21.29
C ASP A 127 10.73 -2.17 -21.27
N THR A 128 9.52 -2.69 -21.11
CA THR A 128 9.23 -4.13 -21.12
C THR A 128 9.58 -4.80 -22.43
N GLU A 129 9.27 -4.18 -23.57
CA GLU A 129 9.66 -4.74 -24.87
C GLU A 129 11.18 -4.91 -24.98
N VAL A 130 11.93 -3.98 -24.36
CA VAL A 130 13.39 -4.07 -24.31
C VAL A 130 13.85 -5.27 -23.50
N ALA A 131 13.22 -5.54 -22.34
CA ALA A 131 13.54 -6.72 -21.55
C ALA A 131 13.25 -8.03 -22.28
N VAL A 132 12.10 -8.13 -22.94
CA VAL A 132 11.71 -9.32 -23.72
C VAL A 132 12.74 -9.61 -24.82
N LYS A 133 13.13 -8.59 -25.58
CA LYS A 133 14.11 -8.72 -26.66
C LYS A 133 15.53 -8.95 -26.15
N LEU A 134 15.85 -8.50 -24.95
CA LEU A 134 17.13 -8.80 -24.31
C LEU A 134 17.22 -10.29 -23.91
N VAL A 135 16.13 -10.86 -23.38
CA VAL A 135 16.04 -12.30 -23.07
C VAL A 135 16.16 -13.12 -24.34
N ASP A 136 15.43 -12.76 -25.41
CA ASP A 136 15.51 -13.43 -26.71
C ASP A 136 16.91 -13.36 -27.33
N TYR A 137 17.56 -12.19 -27.23
CA TYR A 137 18.95 -12.02 -27.69
C TYR A 137 19.91 -13.00 -27.00
N TYR A 138 19.81 -13.15 -25.69
CA TYR A 138 20.68 -14.07 -24.95
C TYR A 138 20.31 -15.52 -25.20
N TYR A 139 19.02 -15.85 -25.35
CA TYR A 139 18.57 -17.18 -25.70
C TYR A 139 19.17 -17.65 -27.04
N LYS A 140 19.10 -16.80 -28.05
CA LYS A 140 19.69 -17.09 -29.38
C LYS A 140 21.21 -17.11 -29.37
N LYS A 141 21.82 -16.20 -28.62
CA LYS A 141 23.29 -16.02 -28.62
C LYS A 141 24.02 -17.21 -28.02
N TYR A 142 23.50 -17.76 -26.94
CA TYR A 142 24.19 -18.82 -26.22
C TYR A 142 23.67 -20.22 -26.52
N LEU A 143 22.56 -20.33 -27.27
CA LEU A 143 21.87 -21.61 -27.54
C LEU A 143 21.66 -22.42 -26.25
N GLY A 144 21.43 -21.69 -25.14
CA GLY A 144 21.28 -22.24 -23.80
C GLY A 144 19.82 -22.51 -23.42
N THR A 145 19.62 -22.73 -22.13
CA THR A 145 18.28 -22.90 -21.59
C THR A 145 17.60 -21.55 -21.36
N PRO A 146 16.27 -21.52 -21.20
CA PRO A 146 15.57 -20.31 -20.78
C PRO A 146 16.14 -19.69 -19.49
N VAL A 147 16.55 -20.51 -18.51
CA VAL A 147 17.18 -20.06 -17.25
C VAL A 147 18.47 -19.30 -17.54
N ASP A 148 19.34 -19.82 -18.42
CA ASP A 148 20.59 -19.14 -18.79
C ASP A 148 20.33 -17.79 -19.47
N ALA A 149 19.35 -17.75 -20.37
CA ALA A 149 18.99 -16.52 -21.08
C ALA A 149 18.47 -15.44 -20.14
N ILE A 150 17.60 -15.83 -19.21
CA ILE A 150 17.03 -14.93 -18.20
C ILE A 150 18.12 -14.45 -17.25
N ASN A 151 18.98 -15.33 -16.77
CA ASN A 151 20.11 -14.98 -15.92
C ASN A 151 20.99 -13.89 -16.58
N HIS A 152 21.39 -14.11 -17.83
CA HIS A 152 22.20 -13.12 -18.57
C HIS A 152 21.48 -11.77 -18.74
N ALA A 153 20.16 -11.78 -18.89
CA ALA A 153 19.37 -10.55 -18.94
C ALA A 153 19.32 -9.84 -17.58
N MET A 154 19.07 -10.58 -16.49
CA MET A 154 19.00 -10.06 -15.12
C MET A 154 20.28 -9.31 -14.70
N VAL A 155 21.44 -9.83 -15.05
CA VAL A 155 22.75 -9.19 -14.76
C VAL A 155 22.92 -7.86 -15.51
N ARG A 156 22.19 -7.65 -16.61
CA ARG A 156 22.31 -6.43 -17.44
C ARG A 156 21.27 -5.38 -17.16
N ILE A 157 20.13 -5.79 -16.62
CA ILE A 157 19.04 -4.88 -16.28
C ILE A 157 19.36 -4.14 -14.98
N ARG A 158 19.23 -2.80 -15.01
CA ARG A 158 19.20 -1.95 -13.82
C ARG A 158 17.76 -1.54 -13.53
N GLY A 159 17.42 -1.41 -12.26
CA GLY A 159 16.08 -1.10 -11.79
C GLY A 159 15.37 -2.31 -11.19
N SER A 160 14.04 -2.22 -11.04
CA SER A 160 13.17 -3.23 -10.44
C SER A 160 12.41 -4.01 -11.51
N TYR A 161 12.22 -5.32 -11.28
CA TYR A 161 11.40 -6.15 -12.17
C TYR A 161 10.79 -7.36 -11.47
N ALA A 162 9.59 -7.71 -11.91
CA ALA A 162 8.99 -9.03 -11.80
C ALA A 162 8.53 -9.42 -13.20
N LEU A 163 9.11 -10.47 -13.75
CA LEU A 163 8.88 -10.94 -15.12
C LEU A 163 8.20 -12.31 -15.08
N ALA A 164 7.19 -12.52 -15.92
CA ALA A 164 6.69 -13.85 -16.26
C ALA A 164 6.83 -14.04 -17.78
N ILE A 165 7.53 -15.09 -18.19
CA ILE A 165 8.09 -15.26 -19.52
C ILE A 165 7.71 -16.65 -20.05
N MET A 166 7.22 -16.72 -21.28
CA MET A 166 6.98 -17.96 -22.02
C MET A 166 7.90 -18.05 -23.24
N PHE A 167 8.47 -19.23 -23.48
CA PHE A 167 9.29 -19.54 -24.67
C PHE A 167 8.55 -20.50 -25.58
N LYS A 168 8.61 -20.28 -26.90
CA LYS A 168 7.92 -21.13 -27.89
C LYS A 168 8.39 -22.57 -27.82
N ASP A 169 9.70 -22.78 -27.60
CA ASP A 169 10.31 -24.11 -27.56
C ASP A 169 10.00 -24.88 -26.27
N TYR A 170 9.34 -24.24 -25.29
CA TYR A 170 8.99 -24.84 -23.99
C TYR A 170 7.50 -24.66 -23.69
N PRO A 171 6.62 -25.35 -24.46
CA PRO A 171 5.18 -25.27 -24.26
C PRO A 171 4.80 -25.80 -22.88
N GLY A 172 3.84 -25.14 -22.22
CA GLY A 172 3.39 -25.51 -20.87
C GLY A 172 4.30 -25.05 -19.73
N GLU A 173 5.38 -24.32 -20.02
CA GLU A 173 6.28 -23.76 -19.02
C GLU A 173 6.20 -22.23 -18.98
N ILE A 174 6.24 -21.68 -17.77
CA ILE A 174 6.39 -20.25 -17.52
C ILE A 174 7.64 -20.05 -16.66
N TYR A 175 8.47 -19.13 -17.06
CA TYR A 175 9.67 -18.74 -16.31
C TYR A 175 9.44 -17.41 -15.62
N VAL A 176 9.89 -17.32 -14.38
CA VAL A 176 9.71 -16.12 -13.54
C VAL A 176 11.07 -15.63 -13.07
N ALA A 177 11.26 -14.32 -13.09
CA ALA A 177 12.44 -13.68 -12.54
C ALA A 177 12.05 -12.43 -11.75
N ARG A 178 12.75 -12.18 -10.64
CA ARG A 178 12.37 -11.09 -9.74
C ARG A 178 13.57 -10.30 -9.20
N LYS A 179 13.41 -8.98 -9.15
CA LYS A 179 14.22 -8.05 -8.37
C LYS A 179 13.33 -6.87 -7.92
N ASP A 180 13.18 -6.69 -6.60
CA ASP A 180 12.50 -5.56 -5.94
C ASP A 180 10.99 -5.38 -6.24
N SER A 181 10.41 -6.08 -7.21
CA SER A 181 8.96 -6.11 -7.47
C SER A 181 8.34 -7.40 -6.92
N PRO A 182 7.13 -7.37 -6.31
CA PRO A 182 6.55 -8.55 -5.67
C PRO A 182 6.12 -9.62 -6.70
N MET A 183 6.37 -10.89 -6.33
CA MET A 183 5.93 -12.08 -7.07
C MET A 183 5.82 -13.27 -6.13
N ILE A 184 4.72 -14.00 -6.23
CA ILE A 184 4.46 -15.24 -5.51
C ILE A 184 4.07 -16.35 -6.48
N LEU A 185 4.35 -17.57 -6.08
CA LEU A 185 4.00 -18.78 -6.84
C LEU A 185 3.19 -19.71 -5.95
N GLY A 186 2.25 -20.46 -6.52
CA GLY A 186 1.46 -21.44 -5.80
C GLY A 186 1.29 -22.73 -6.58
N VAL A 187 1.14 -23.86 -5.88
CA VAL A 187 0.83 -25.16 -6.45
C VAL A 187 -0.31 -25.77 -5.65
N GLU A 188 -1.34 -26.26 -6.34
CA GLU A 188 -2.44 -26.99 -5.75
C GLU A 188 -3.07 -27.92 -6.77
N ASP A 189 -3.43 -29.14 -6.38
CA ASP A 189 -4.14 -30.14 -7.21
C ASP A 189 -3.51 -30.41 -8.60
N GLY A 190 -2.17 -30.35 -8.69
CA GLY A 190 -1.43 -30.56 -9.92
C GLY A 190 -1.48 -29.38 -10.88
N GLU A 191 -1.82 -28.20 -10.43
CA GLU A 191 -1.84 -26.95 -11.18
C GLU A 191 -0.90 -25.93 -10.55
N SER A 192 -0.39 -24.99 -11.35
CA SER A 192 0.55 -23.98 -10.88
C SER A 192 0.07 -22.56 -11.22
N TYR A 193 0.27 -21.68 -10.27
CA TYR A 193 -0.20 -20.30 -10.30
C TYR A 193 0.95 -19.33 -10.04
N ILE A 194 0.91 -18.20 -10.71
CA ILE A 194 1.83 -17.08 -10.55
C ILE A 194 1.00 -15.84 -10.28
N ALA A 195 1.39 -15.01 -9.33
CA ALA A 195 0.73 -13.74 -9.10
C ALA A 195 1.69 -12.69 -8.53
N SER A 196 1.43 -11.44 -8.82
CA SER A 196 2.12 -10.32 -8.17
C SER A 196 1.54 -9.98 -6.78
N ASP A 197 0.37 -10.55 -6.42
CA ASP A 197 -0.22 -10.42 -5.09
C ASP A 197 -1.15 -11.60 -4.76
N VAL A 198 -1.27 -11.90 -3.47
CA VAL A 198 -2.02 -13.02 -2.90
C VAL A 198 -3.49 -13.09 -3.35
N PRO A 199 -4.28 -12.00 -3.38
CA PRO A 199 -5.70 -12.05 -3.73
C PRO A 199 -5.99 -12.70 -5.10
N ALA A 200 -5.02 -12.66 -6.03
CA ALA A 200 -5.21 -13.20 -7.37
C ALA A 200 -5.33 -14.72 -7.42
N ILE A 201 -4.67 -15.43 -6.48
CA ILE A 201 -4.60 -16.90 -6.47
C ILE A 201 -5.23 -17.54 -5.22
N LEU A 202 -5.68 -16.74 -4.26
CA LEU A 202 -6.20 -17.21 -2.97
C LEU A 202 -7.42 -18.16 -3.11
N LYS A 203 -8.19 -18.03 -4.19
CA LYS A 203 -9.30 -18.94 -4.53
C LYS A 203 -8.81 -20.35 -4.86
N TYR A 204 -7.60 -20.47 -5.40
CA TYR A 204 -7.07 -21.72 -5.95
C TYR A 204 -6.10 -22.39 -4.98
N THR A 205 -5.24 -21.61 -4.30
CA THR A 205 -4.30 -22.13 -3.31
C THR A 205 -4.03 -21.12 -2.21
N ARG A 206 -3.81 -21.65 -1.00
CA ARG A 206 -3.32 -20.89 0.16
C ARG A 206 -1.83 -21.12 0.43
N ASN A 207 -1.23 -22.09 -0.25
CA ASN A 207 0.18 -22.43 -0.10
C ASN A 207 0.99 -21.69 -1.16
N VAL A 208 1.78 -20.70 -0.73
CA VAL A 208 2.52 -19.84 -1.62
C VAL A 208 4.03 -19.88 -1.34
N TYR A 209 4.80 -19.75 -2.40
CA TYR A 209 6.25 -19.58 -2.35
C TYR A 209 6.60 -18.14 -2.69
N TYR A 210 7.44 -17.53 -1.88
CA TYR A 210 7.98 -16.20 -2.15
C TYR A 210 9.31 -16.31 -2.90
N ILE A 211 9.38 -15.70 -4.08
CA ILE A 211 10.66 -15.54 -4.82
C ILE A 211 11.47 -14.43 -4.16
N GLY A 212 12.74 -14.66 -3.93
CA GLY A 212 13.70 -13.66 -3.43
C GLY A 212 14.22 -12.74 -4.54
N ASN A 213 15.00 -11.74 -4.16
CA ASN A 213 15.67 -10.87 -5.13
C ASN A 213 16.75 -11.64 -5.89
N LEU A 214 16.81 -11.40 -7.21
CA LEU A 214 17.74 -12.06 -8.13
C LEU A 214 17.58 -13.60 -8.17
N GLU A 215 16.38 -14.07 -7.85
CA GLU A 215 16.01 -15.46 -8.02
C GLU A 215 15.09 -15.64 -9.24
N MET A 216 15.09 -16.86 -9.75
CA MET A 216 14.27 -17.30 -10.86
C MET A 216 13.45 -18.54 -10.48
N ALA A 217 12.39 -18.81 -11.21
CA ALA A 217 11.68 -20.08 -11.10
C ALA A 217 11.20 -20.54 -12.48
N ARG A 218 11.24 -21.86 -12.69
CA ARG A 218 10.55 -22.56 -13.76
C ARG A 218 9.26 -23.14 -13.20
N VAL A 219 8.15 -22.75 -13.78
CA VAL A 219 6.80 -23.14 -13.37
C VAL A 219 6.20 -24.05 -14.44
N ARG A 220 5.93 -25.28 -14.06
CA ARG A 220 5.23 -26.30 -14.85
C ARG A 220 3.93 -26.67 -14.17
N LYS A 221 3.10 -27.40 -14.86
CA LYS A 221 1.89 -27.98 -14.30
C LYS A 221 2.19 -28.80 -13.04
N GLY A 222 1.78 -28.31 -11.86
CA GLY A 222 1.97 -28.98 -10.58
C GLY A 222 3.41 -29.00 -10.05
N GLU A 223 4.34 -28.28 -10.68
CA GLU A 223 5.75 -28.31 -10.29
C GLU A 223 6.39 -26.92 -10.40
N ILE A 224 7.20 -26.54 -9.40
CA ILE A 224 7.99 -25.33 -9.42
C ILE A 224 9.43 -25.68 -9.06
N THR A 225 10.38 -25.26 -9.89
CA THR A 225 11.82 -25.36 -9.63
C THR A 225 12.40 -23.97 -9.47
N PHE A 226 13.10 -23.69 -8.38
CA PHE A 226 13.71 -22.40 -8.11
C PHE A 226 15.20 -22.39 -8.41
N TYR A 227 15.73 -21.24 -8.85
CA TYR A 227 17.12 -21.04 -9.20
C TYR A 227 17.65 -19.75 -8.59
N ASN A 228 18.92 -19.77 -8.17
CA ASN A 228 19.68 -18.57 -7.80
C ASN A 228 20.20 -17.84 -9.07
N LEU A 229 20.92 -16.72 -8.87
CA LEU A 229 21.50 -15.93 -9.96
C LEU A 229 22.59 -16.70 -10.73
N ASP A 230 23.22 -17.72 -10.12
CA ASP A 230 24.24 -18.55 -10.79
C ASP A 230 23.61 -19.67 -11.63
N GLY A 231 22.28 -19.84 -11.55
CA GLY A 231 21.51 -20.88 -12.26
C GLY A 231 21.45 -22.21 -11.50
N ASP A 232 21.92 -22.26 -10.26
CA ASP A 232 21.83 -23.44 -9.41
C ASP A 232 20.43 -23.59 -8.85
N GLU A 233 19.93 -24.84 -8.76
CA GLU A 233 18.65 -25.13 -8.14
C GLU A 233 18.70 -24.90 -6.62
N ILE A 234 17.70 -24.19 -6.11
CA ILE A 234 17.52 -23.90 -4.67
C ILE A 234 16.20 -24.45 -4.16
N GLN A 235 16.14 -24.78 -2.89
CA GLN A 235 14.92 -25.25 -2.24
C GLN A 235 14.21 -24.08 -1.53
N LYS A 236 12.87 -24.07 -1.61
CA LYS A 236 12.03 -23.12 -0.90
C LYS A 236 10.88 -23.82 -0.19
N GLU A 237 10.49 -23.26 0.93
CA GLU A 237 9.34 -23.73 1.70
C GLU A 237 8.10 -22.91 1.37
N ALA A 238 6.97 -23.60 1.24
CA ALA A 238 5.68 -22.94 1.07
C ALA A 238 5.24 -22.31 2.40
N LYS A 239 4.63 -21.14 2.31
CA LYS A 239 3.95 -20.48 3.44
C LYS A 239 2.46 -20.52 3.22
N THR A 240 1.71 -20.89 4.25
CA THR A 240 0.26 -20.90 4.21
C THR A 240 -0.29 -19.51 4.51
N ILE A 241 -1.16 -19.02 3.64
CA ILE A 241 -1.87 -17.75 3.82
C ILE A 241 -3.13 -18.00 4.67
N GLU A 242 -3.20 -17.39 5.82
CA GLU A 242 -4.32 -17.52 6.77
C GLU A 242 -5.52 -16.62 6.44
N TRP A 243 -5.40 -15.75 5.45
CA TRP A 243 -6.47 -14.83 5.08
C TRP A 243 -7.71 -15.58 4.59
N ASP A 244 -8.88 -15.12 5.05
CA ASP A 244 -10.14 -15.58 4.50
C ASP A 244 -10.38 -14.99 3.12
N ALA A 245 -10.70 -15.82 2.13
CA ALA A 245 -11.03 -15.37 0.78
C ALA A 245 -12.28 -14.47 0.77
N GLU A 246 -13.26 -14.73 1.67
CA GLU A 246 -14.47 -13.92 1.84
C GLU A 246 -14.14 -12.50 2.37
N ALA A 247 -13.05 -12.34 3.14
CA ALA A 247 -12.61 -11.04 3.63
C ALA A 247 -12.19 -10.09 2.50
N ALA A 248 -11.80 -10.62 1.35
CA ALA A 248 -11.47 -9.84 0.14
C ALA A 248 -12.71 -9.51 -0.73
N GLU A 249 -13.93 -9.76 -0.23
CA GLU A 249 -15.19 -9.42 -0.91
C GLU A 249 -15.87 -8.21 -0.25
N LYS A 250 -16.80 -7.56 -0.97
CA LYS A 250 -17.51 -6.35 -0.47
C LYS A 250 -18.49 -6.62 0.67
N ALA A 251 -18.86 -7.87 0.93
CA ALA A 251 -19.75 -8.29 2.03
C ALA A 251 -21.05 -7.45 2.14
N GLY A 252 -21.66 -7.10 1.01
CA GLY A 252 -22.90 -6.30 0.94
C GLY A 252 -22.71 -4.78 0.97
N PHE A 253 -21.52 -4.27 1.15
CA PHE A 253 -21.23 -2.84 1.03
C PHE A 253 -21.12 -2.40 -0.44
N GLU A 254 -21.44 -1.15 -0.71
CA GLU A 254 -21.35 -0.59 -2.06
C GLU A 254 -19.90 -0.52 -2.56
N HIS A 255 -18.96 -0.10 -1.68
CA HIS A 255 -17.54 0.06 -1.98
C HIS A 255 -16.67 -0.62 -0.91
N PHE A 256 -15.43 -0.99 -1.29
CA PHE A 256 -14.44 -1.50 -0.34
C PHE A 256 -14.08 -0.46 0.72
N MET A 257 -13.89 0.80 0.34
CA MET A 257 -13.52 1.84 1.29
C MET A 257 -14.50 1.94 2.47
N ILE A 258 -15.81 1.94 2.21
CA ILE A 258 -16.80 2.02 3.31
C ILE A 258 -16.84 0.73 4.12
N LYS A 259 -16.68 -0.44 3.51
CA LYS A 259 -16.50 -1.70 4.22
C LYS A 259 -15.30 -1.63 5.17
N GLU A 260 -14.16 -1.18 4.67
CA GLU A 260 -12.91 -1.10 5.41
C GLU A 260 -12.98 -0.07 6.54
N ILE A 261 -13.73 1.04 6.37
CA ILE A 261 -14.05 1.95 7.47
C ILE A 261 -14.86 1.24 8.55
N HIS A 262 -15.86 0.40 8.19
CA HIS A 262 -16.66 -0.36 9.14
C HIS A 262 -15.89 -1.53 9.79
N GLU A 263 -14.83 -2.00 9.19
CA GLU A 263 -13.95 -3.04 9.73
C GLU A 263 -12.94 -2.52 10.77
N GLN A 264 -12.73 -1.20 10.88
CA GLN A 264 -11.76 -0.62 11.81
C GLN A 264 -11.92 -1.10 13.26
N PRO A 265 -13.14 -1.19 13.85
CA PRO A 265 -13.30 -1.69 15.21
C PRO A 265 -12.71 -3.09 15.40
N LYS A 266 -12.96 -3.99 14.44
CA LYS A 266 -12.41 -5.33 14.46
C LYS A 266 -10.90 -5.34 14.25
N ALA A 267 -10.41 -4.64 13.25
CA ALA A 267 -8.99 -4.57 12.91
C ALA A 267 -8.15 -4.02 14.07
N VAL A 268 -8.61 -2.94 14.72
CA VAL A 268 -7.97 -2.36 15.91
C VAL A 268 -7.96 -3.36 17.07
N LYS A 269 -9.08 -4.05 17.31
CA LYS A 269 -9.17 -5.08 18.35
C LYS A 269 -8.20 -6.24 18.10
N ASP A 270 -8.14 -6.75 16.86
CA ASP A 270 -7.26 -7.84 16.48
C ASP A 270 -5.78 -7.45 16.64
N THR A 271 -5.42 -6.22 16.25
CA THR A 271 -4.07 -5.67 16.45
C THR A 271 -3.70 -5.59 17.94
N LEU A 272 -4.59 -5.07 18.79
CA LEU A 272 -4.35 -5.00 20.23
C LEU A 272 -4.21 -6.39 20.85
N ASN A 273 -5.09 -7.32 20.48
CA ASN A 273 -5.09 -8.68 21.03
C ASN A 273 -3.84 -9.49 20.64
N SER A 274 -3.15 -9.13 19.56
CA SER A 274 -1.91 -9.80 19.16
C SER A 274 -0.74 -9.54 20.13
N VAL A 275 -0.78 -8.41 20.86
CA VAL A 275 0.33 -7.95 21.72
C VAL A 275 -0.09 -7.59 23.13
N ILE A 276 -1.37 -7.56 23.47
CA ILE A 276 -1.84 -7.35 24.85
C ILE A 276 -2.38 -8.66 25.39
N ARG A 277 -1.69 -9.23 26.38
CA ARG A 277 -2.03 -10.49 27.05
C ARG A 277 -2.19 -10.25 28.54
N GLU A 278 -3.33 -10.61 29.10
CA GLU A 278 -3.61 -10.46 30.54
C GLU A 278 -3.36 -9.02 31.08
N GLY A 279 -3.65 -8.00 30.26
CA GLY A 279 -3.45 -6.58 30.66
C GLY A 279 -2.01 -6.09 30.57
N VAL A 280 -1.11 -6.83 29.96
CA VAL A 280 0.30 -6.47 29.77
C VAL A 280 0.67 -6.49 28.30
N ILE A 281 1.49 -5.56 27.88
CA ILE A 281 2.06 -5.55 26.52
C ILE A 281 3.19 -6.59 26.44
N ASP A 282 3.04 -7.53 25.51
CA ASP A 282 4.02 -8.56 25.19
C ASP A 282 4.52 -8.37 23.75
N LEU A 283 5.76 -7.95 23.60
CA LEU A 283 6.44 -7.75 22.30
C LEU A 283 7.32 -8.92 21.89
N SER A 284 7.16 -10.11 22.50
CA SER A 284 7.98 -11.29 22.19
C SER A 284 7.87 -11.69 20.71
N ASP A 285 6.67 -11.66 20.14
CA ASP A 285 6.43 -11.97 18.73
C ASP A 285 6.97 -10.89 17.78
N VAL A 286 7.18 -9.66 18.27
CA VAL A 286 7.84 -8.57 17.55
C VAL A 286 9.36 -8.74 17.56
N GLY A 287 9.88 -9.47 18.55
CA GLY A 287 11.31 -9.73 18.73
C GLY A 287 12.08 -8.54 19.32
N LEU A 288 11.40 -7.56 19.91
CA LEU A 288 12.00 -6.41 20.56
C LEU A 288 11.99 -6.60 22.08
N THR A 289 13.19 -6.74 22.68
CA THR A 289 13.32 -6.98 24.11
C THR A 289 13.37 -5.68 24.92
N ASP A 290 13.11 -5.77 26.23
CA ASP A 290 13.24 -4.64 27.14
C ASP A 290 14.69 -4.09 27.18
N GLU A 291 15.70 -4.95 26.99
CA GLU A 291 17.10 -4.52 26.93
C GLU A 291 17.36 -3.68 25.68
N ASP A 292 16.85 -4.12 24.53
CA ASP A 292 16.90 -3.33 23.29
C ASP A 292 16.26 -1.96 23.48
N ILE A 293 15.07 -1.91 24.09
CA ILE A 293 14.33 -0.66 24.34
C ILE A 293 15.13 0.28 25.26
N ARG A 294 15.79 -0.24 26.31
CA ARG A 294 16.61 0.60 27.21
C ARG A 294 17.78 1.25 26.49
N ASP A 295 18.37 0.59 25.51
CA ASP A 295 19.54 1.10 24.79
C ASP A 295 19.18 2.12 23.68
N ILE A 296 17.94 2.14 23.19
CA ILE A 296 17.50 3.07 22.15
C ILE A 296 17.45 4.50 22.70
N SER A 297 18.17 5.42 22.05
CA SER A 297 18.28 6.85 22.41
C SER A 297 17.46 7.76 21.51
N GLN A 298 17.16 7.35 20.28
CA GLN A 298 16.50 8.12 19.22
C GLN A 298 15.60 7.21 18.40
N ILE A 299 14.45 7.72 17.96
CA ILE A 299 13.57 7.03 17.02
C ILE A 299 13.50 7.81 15.70
N TYR A 300 13.58 7.11 14.58
CA TYR A 300 13.32 7.62 13.24
C TYR A 300 12.14 6.86 12.66
N ILE A 301 11.03 7.56 12.39
CA ILE A 301 9.86 6.96 11.72
C ILE A 301 9.91 7.37 10.25
N VAL A 302 10.05 6.40 9.36
CA VAL A 302 10.22 6.64 7.93
C VAL A 302 9.12 5.96 7.15
N ALA A 303 8.37 6.71 6.36
CA ALA A 303 7.19 6.22 5.67
C ALA A 303 6.76 7.11 4.49
N CYS A 304 5.71 6.70 3.78
CA CYS A 304 5.08 7.43 2.67
C CYS A 304 3.58 7.61 2.93
N GLY A 305 3.00 8.70 2.44
CA GLY A 305 1.56 8.94 2.43
C GLY A 305 0.91 8.86 3.81
N SER A 306 -0.19 8.13 3.95
CA SER A 306 -0.90 7.96 5.22
C SER A 306 -0.02 7.35 6.33
N ALA A 307 0.90 6.45 5.99
CA ALA A 307 1.83 5.89 6.95
C ALA A 307 2.82 6.95 7.50
N TYR A 308 3.18 7.96 6.69
CA TYR A 308 3.93 9.12 7.18
C TYR A 308 3.11 9.92 8.19
N HIS A 309 1.80 10.09 7.96
CA HIS A 309 0.91 10.78 8.92
C HIS A 309 0.72 9.97 10.22
N VAL A 310 0.80 8.63 10.16
CA VAL A 310 0.92 7.81 11.40
C VAL A 310 2.16 8.20 12.17
N GLY A 311 3.30 8.33 11.50
CA GLY A 311 4.55 8.78 12.11
C GLY A 311 4.41 10.15 12.77
N MET A 312 3.76 11.10 12.10
CA MET A 312 3.52 12.45 12.63
C MET A 312 2.68 12.44 13.92
N ALA A 313 1.66 11.59 13.99
CA ALA A 313 0.89 11.42 15.24
C ALA A 313 1.68 10.67 16.31
N ALA A 314 2.39 9.60 15.93
CA ALA A 314 3.21 8.78 16.82
C ALA A 314 4.33 9.58 17.48
N GLN A 315 4.91 10.57 16.78
CA GLN A 315 5.93 11.46 17.35
C GLN A 315 5.46 12.09 18.67
N TYR A 316 4.27 12.69 18.68
CA TYR A 316 3.72 13.30 19.89
C TYR A 316 3.57 12.30 21.04
N VAL A 317 3.13 11.09 20.72
CA VAL A 317 2.90 10.04 21.72
C VAL A 317 4.21 9.52 22.31
N PHE A 318 5.21 9.21 21.48
CA PHE A 318 6.53 8.75 21.95
C PHE A 318 7.27 9.83 22.73
N GLU A 319 7.28 11.07 22.23
CA GLU A 319 8.00 12.16 22.91
C GLU A 319 7.38 12.51 24.25
N ASP A 320 6.04 12.46 24.37
CA ASP A 320 5.38 12.77 25.64
C ASP A 320 5.44 11.60 26.64
N LEU A 321 5.15 10.37 26.22
CA LEU A 321 5.13 9.22 27.12
C LEU A 321 6.53 8.65 27.39
N ALA A 322 7.29 8.35 26.36
CA ALA A 322 8.59 7.67 26.49
C ALA A 322 9.78 8.62 26.62
N ARG A 323 9.59 9.92 26.43
CA ARG A 323 10.63 10.97 26.52
C ARG A 323 11.84 10.69 25.62
N ILE A 324 11.61 10.04 24.47
CA ILE A 324 12.62 9.75 23.46
C ILE A 324 12.42 10.72 22.30
N PRO A 325 13.47 11.41 21.80
CA PRO A 325 13.36 12.23 20.60
C PRO A 325 12.94 11.40 19.40
N VAL A 326 11.99 11.92 18.60
CA VAL A 326 11.49 11.26 17.39
C VAL A 326 11.66 12.17 16.20
N ARG A 327 12.16 11.62 15.09
CA ARG A 327 12.16 12.29 13.79
C ARG A 327 11.26 11.52 12.85
N VAL A 328 10.38 12.24 12.15
CA VAL A 328 9.49 11.64 11.15
C VAL A 328 9.89 12.14 9.79
N GLU A 329 10.16 11.24 8.87
CA GLU A 329 10.70 11.57 7.55
C GLU A 329 9.93 10.87 6.42
N LEU A 330 9.76 11.56 5.31
CA LEU A 330 9.30 10.94 4.06
C LEU A 330 10.40 10.00 3.55
N ALA A 331 10.03 8.77 3.22
CA ALA A 331 10.99 7.77 2.78
C ALA A 331 11.73 8.18 1.49
N SER A 332 11.04 8.86 0.56
CA SER A 332 11.63 9.43 -0.66
C SER A 332 12.74 10.43 -0.36
N GLU A 333 12.59 11.25 0.69
CA GLU A 333 13.60 12.26 1.05
C GLU A 333 14.71 11.66 1.90
N PHE A 334 14.37 10.72 2.81
CA PHE A 334 15.33 10.04 3.69
C PHE A 334 16.45 9.40 2.90
N ARG A 335 16.12 8.64 1.87
CA ARG A 335 17.07 7.85 1.06
C ARG A 335 18.07 8.68 0.24
N TYR A 336 17.76 9.94 -0.09
CA TYR A 336 18.66 10.78 -0.91
C TYR A 336 19.38 11.88 -0.11
N ARG A 337 18.93 12.11 1.12
CA ARG A 337 19.48 13.17 1.97
C ARG A 337 20.78 12.78 2.68
N ASN A 338 21.15 11.48 2.70
CA ASN A 338 22.23 10.94 3.52
C ASN A 338 22.11 11.37 5.00
N PRO A 339 21.08 10.94 5.73
CA PRO A 339 20.74 11.44 7.04
C PRO A 339 21.84 11.14 8.07
N ILE A 340 22.04 12.06 9.00
CA ILE A 340 22.86 11.84 10.20
C ILE A 340 21.99 11.09 11.20
N LEU A 341 22.37 9.86 11.51
CA LEU A 341 21.64 8.94 12.37
C LEU A 341 22.45 8.65 13.65
N ASP A 342 21.76 8.57 14.78
CA ASP A 342 22.34 8.13 16.04
C ASP A 342 22.63 6.62 15.97
N PRO A 343 23.83 6.12 16.28
CA PRO A 343 24.16 4.68 16.27
C PRO A 343 23.27 3.82 17.18
N LYS A 344 22.68 4.41 18.23
CA LYS A 344 21.69 3.78 19.11
C LYS A 344 20.25 4.09 18.72
N GLY A 345 20.04 4.54 17.49
CA GLY A 345 18.73 4.84 16.95
C GLY A 345 17.96 3.59 16.54
N LEU A 346 16.64 3.63 16.68
CA LEU A 346 15.70 2.69 16.07
C LEU A 346 15.06 3.34 14.86
N VAL A 347 15.13 2.67 13.71
CA VAL A 347 14.40 3.10 12.50
C VAL A 347 13.12 2.28 12.38
N ILE A 348 11.98 2.94 12.49
CA ILE A 348 10.66 2.33 12.33
C ILE A 348 10.17 2.63 10.91
N ILE A 349 10.00 1.59 10.12
CA ILE A 349 9.46 1.67 8.76
C ILE A 349 7.99 1.29 8.80
N VAL A 350 7.11 2.21 8.41
CA VAL A 350 5.66 1.96 8.42
C VAL A 350 5.18 1.81 6.98
N SER A 351 4.55 0.67 6.67
CA SER A 351 4.01 0.39 5.34
C SER A 351 2.90 -0.65 5.41
N GLN A 352 1.71 -0.35 4.89
CA GLN A 352 0.60 -1.30 4.85
C GLN A 352 0.97 -2.55 4.03
N SER A 353 1.47 -2.39 2.83
CA SER A 353 1.83 -3.50 1.92
C SER A 353 3.17 -4.16 2.28
N GLY A 354 4.07 -3.42 2.96
CA GLY A 354 5.45 -3.83 3.15
C GLY A 354 6.27 -3.96 1.86
N GLU A 355 5.78 -3.35 0.76
CA GLU A 355 6.40 -3.40 -0.58
C GLU A 355 6.64 -2.00 -1.17
N THR A 356 6.48 -0.93 -0.38
CA THR A 356 6.72 0.45 -0.84
C THR A 356 8.20 0.64 -1.15
N ALA A 357 8.53 1.01 -2.39
CA ALA A 357 9.90 1.06 -2.88
C ALA A 357 10.80 1.97 -2.04
N ASP A 358 10.38 3.22 -1.81
CA ASP A 358 11.14 4.17 -1.00
C ASP A 358 11.33 3.71 0.45
N SER A 359 10.27 3.13 1.06
CA SER A 359 10.33 2.62 2.42
C SER A 359 11.29 1.42 2.55
N LEU A 360 11.31 0.54 1.55
CA LEU A 360 12.23 -0.59 1.49
C LEU A 360 13.69 -0.12 1.30
N ALA A 361 13.91 0.88 0.45
CA ALA A 361 15.23 1.47 0.26
C ALA A 361 15.73 2.15 1.54
N ALA A 362 14.87 2.90 2.24
CA ALA A 362 15.20 3.51 3.53
C ALA A 362 15.53 2.47 4.61
N LEU A 363 14.83 1.33 4.63
CA LEU A 363 15.13 0.18 5.49
C LEU A 363 16.57 -0.32 5.24
N ARG A 364 16.90 -0.61 3.98
CA ARG A 364 18.20 -1.14 3.58
C ARG A 364 19.34 -0.17 3.92
N GLU A 365 19.18 1.12 3.59
CA GLU A 365 20.15 2.16 3.94
C GLU A 365 20.39 2.24 5.46
N SER A 366 19.32 2.14 6.25
CA SER A 366 19.41 2.15 7.71
C SER A 366 20.23 0.95 8.23
N LYS A 367 20.00 -0.24 7.68
CA LYS A 367 20.75 -1.46 8.02
C LYS A 367 22.22 -1.37 7.59
N GLU A 368 22.51 -0.84 6.40
CA GLU A 368 23.88 -0.60 5.93
C GLU A 368 24.64 0.36 6.85
N LYS A 369 23.94 1.32 7.46
CA LYS A 369 24.50 2.23 8.48
C LYS A 369 24.56 1.62 9.88
N GLY A 370 24.16 0.36 10.05
CA GLY A 370 24.26 -0.40 11.30
C GLY A 370 23.15 -0.10 12.33
N LEU A 371 22.05 0.53 11.93
CA LEU A 371 20.93 0.79 12.82
C LEU A 371 19.99 -0.41 12.91
N ARG A 372 19.39 -0.58 14.08
CA ARG A 372 18.28 -1.52 14.27
C ARG A 372 17.04 -1.03 13.54
N THR A 373 16.30 -1.94 12.93
CA THR A 373 15.11 -1.64 12.14
C THR A 373 13.89 -2.41 12.63
N LEU A 374 12.74 -1.73 12.65
CA LEU A 374 11.43 -2.31 12.98
C LEU A 374 10.44 -2.00 11.85
N GLY A 375 9.88 -3.03 11.23
CA GLY A 375 8.80 -2.88 10.26
C GLY A 375 7.44 -2.94 10.94
N ILE A 376 6.57 -1.93 10.74
CA ILE A 376 5.13 -2.01 11.05
C ILE A 376 4.41 -2.26 9.74
N VAL A 377 3.93 -3.49 9.53
CA VAL A 377 3.37 -3.95 8.25
C VAL A 377 2.10 -4.77 8.44
N ASN A 378 1.25 -4.79 7.41
CA ASN A 378 0.04 -5.62 7.44
C ASN A 378 0.21 -6.94 6.68
N VAL A 379 1.02 -6.96 5.62
CA VAL A 379 1.19 -8.14 4.77
C VAL A 379 2.30 -9.04 5.31
N VAL A 380 1.91 -10.23 5.77
CA VAL A 380 2.84 -11.24 6.26
C VAL A 380 3.76 -11.70 5.13
N GLY A 381 5.07 -11.75 5.41
CA GLY A 381 6.08 -12.17 4.44
C GLY A 381 6.39 -11.15 3.34
N SER A 382 5.94 -9.91 3.47
CA SER A 382 6.34 -8.81 2.58
C SER A 382 7.85 -8.54 2.65
N SER A 383 8.37 -7.78 1.68
CA SER A 383 9.81 -7.48 1.60
C SER A 383 10.32 -6.78 2.85
N ILE A 384 9.62 -5.76 3.35
CA ILE A 384 9.97 -5.09 4.62
C ILE A 384 9.96 -6.09 5.78
N ALA A 385 8.93 -6.96 5.86
CA ALA A 385 8.83 -7.96 6.93
C ALA A 385 9.98 -8.98 6.91
N ARG A 386 10.51 -9.31 5.73
CA ARG A 386 11.63 -10.26 5.61
C ARG A 386 12.99 -9.62 5.88
N GLU A 387 13.13 -8.32 5.63
CA GLU A 387 14.41 -7.62 5.69
C GLU A 387 14.62 -6.84 6.99
N ALA A 388 13.56 -6.45 7.70
CA ALA A 388 13.66 -5.77 8.99
C ALA A 388 14.19 -6.71 10.10
N ASP A 389 14.85 -6.15 11.10
CA ASP A 389 15.36 -6.91 12.25
C ASP A 389 14.22 -7.33 13.18
N ASN A 390 13.21 -6.49 13.29
CA ASN A 390 12.00 -6.70 14.09
C ASN A 390 10.77 -6.40 13.24
N VAL A 391 9.64 -7.07 13.50
CA VAL A 391 8.41 -6.87 12.73
C VAL A 391 7.19 -6.84 13.64
N PHE A 392 6.38 -5.79 13.50
CA PHE A 392 5.05 -5.70 14.09
C PHE A 392 4.00 -5.89 12.99
N TYR A 393 3.24 -6.99 13.03
CA TYR A 393 2.13 -7.24 12.13
C TYR A 393 0.84 -6.63 12.66
N THR A 394 0.18 -5.79 11.86
CA THR A 394 -1.04 -5.08 12.29
C THR A 394 -2.32 -5.91 12.18
N LEU A 395 -2.27 -7.04 11.51
CA LEU A 395 -3.40 -8.00 11.37
C LEU A 395 -4.74 -7.37 10.92
N ALA A 396 -4.68 -6.30 10.12
CA ALA A 396 -5.88 -5.61 9.63
C ALA A 396 -6.67 -6.41 8.59
N GLY A 397 -6.14 -7.55 8.15
CA GLY A 397 -6.69 -8.30 7.02
C GLY A 397 -6.45 -7.59 5.67
N PRO A 398 -7.00 -8.12 4.56
CA PRO A 398 -6.82 -7.50 3.25
C PRO A 398 -7.49 -6.13 3.18
N GLU A 399 -6.77 -5.12 2.68
CA GLU A 399 -7.27 -3.79 2.40
C GLU A 399 -7.16 -3.53 0.90
N ILE A 400 -8.31 -3.40 0.23
CA ILE A 400 -8.45 -3.41 -1.23
C ILE A 400 -8.63 -2.01 -1.81
N SER A 401 -9.41 -1.14 -1.14
CA SER A 401 -9.55 0.25 -1.56
C SER A 401 -8.18 0.92 -1.68
N VAL A 402 -7.96 1.69 -2.73
CA VAL A 402 -6.68 2.39 -2.95
C VAL A 402 -6.39 3.35 -1.80
N ALA A 403 -7.37 4.15 -1.40
CA ALA A 403 -7.24 5.01 -0.22
C ALA A 403 -7.24 4.16 1.05
N THR A 404 -6.17 4.26 1.83
CA THR A 404 -6.02 3.50 3.07
C THR A 404 -6.90 4.04 4.19
N THR A 405 -7.52 3.15 4.97
CA THR A 405 -8.41 3.51 6.10
C THR A 405 -8.12 2.66 7.33
N LYS A 406 -8.49 1.39 7.34
CA LYS A 406 -8.28 0.50 8.50
C LYS A 406 -6.81 0.24 8.79
N ALA A 407 -5.96 0.18 7.76
CA ALA A 407 -4.53 0.00 7.97
C ALA A 407 -3.92 1.21 8.68
N TYR A 408 -4.34 2.44 8.37
CA TYR A 408 -3.93 3.63 9.12
C TYR A 408 -4.27 3.51 10.61
N SER A 409 -5.50 3.12 10.96
CA SER A 409 -5.95 2.95 12.35
C SER A 409 -5.16 1.87 13.08
N THR A 410 -4.85 0.75 12.43
CA THR A 410 -4.06 -0.33 13.05
C THR A 410 -2.59 0.03 13.20
N GLN A 411 -2.02 0.81 12.29
CA GLN A 411 -0.66 1.33 12.39
C GLN A 411 -0.53 2.35 13.54
N LEU A 412 -1.54 3.22 13.77
CA LEU A 412 -1.58 4.10 14.94
C LEU A 412 -1.55 3.29 16.23
N VAL A 413 -2.40 2.28 16.33
CA VAL A 413 -2.48 1.43 17.53
C VAL A 413 -1.18 0.69 17.78
N ALA A 414 -0.51 0.18 16.73
CA ALA A 414 0.82 -0.41 16.86
C ALA A 414 1.84 0.60 17.41
N ALA A 415 1.81 1.85 16.93
CA ALA A 415 2.67 2.91 17.43
C ALA A 415 2.38 3.28 18.90
N TYR A 416 1.10 3.29 19.30
CA TYR A 416 0.72 3.54 20.71
C TYR A 416 1.21 2.44 21.65
N VAL A 417 1.01 1.18 21.27
CA VAL A 417 1.50 0.02 22.04
C VAL A 417 3.01 0.10 22.23
N LEU A 418 3.74 0.40 21.17
CA LEU A 418 5.20 0.58 21.25
C LEU A 418 5.57 1.75 22.18
N ALA A 419 4.92 2.91 22.04
CA ALA A 419 5.23 4.09 22.86
C ALA A 419 4.97 3.83 24.35
N ILE A 420 3.87 3.15 24.69
CA ILE A 420 3.53 2.78 26.07
C ILE A 420 4.56 1.79 26.63
N GLN A 421 4.95 0.76 25.87
CA GLN A 421 5.97 -0.20 26.33
C GLN A 421 7.33 0.48 26.49
N PHE A 422 7.71 1.36 25.58
CA PHE A 422 8.93 2.16 25.71
C PHE A 422 8.90 3.02 26.98
N ALA A 423 7.77 3.68 27.24
CA ALA A 423 7.60 4.52 28.43
C ALA A 423 7.72 3.70 29.73
N LYS A 424 7.11 2.51 29.78
CA LYS A 424 7.23 1.59 30.91
C LYS A 424 8.68 1.15 31.15
N VAL A 425 9.34 0.65 30.10
CA VAL A 425 10.71 0.11 30.17
C VAL A 425 11.73 1.19 30.55
N LYS A 426 11.53 2.42 30.06
CA LYS A 426 12.37 3.58 30.42
C LYS A 426 12.00 4.23 31.76
N GLY A 427 10.91 3.79 32.39
CA GLY A 427 10.47 4.30 33.68
C GLY A 427 10.00 5.76 33.63
N THR A 428 9.47 6.21 32.51
CA THR A 428 8.97 7.59 32.32
C THR A 428 7.51 7.77 32.72
N ILE A 429 6.77 6.65 32.86
CA ILE A 429 5.39 6.60 33.38
C ILE A 429 5.32 5.66 34.59
N SER A 430 4.33 5.87 35.48
CA SER A 430 4.07 4.95 36.60
C SER A 430 3.36 3.68 36.12
N GLU A 431 3.33 2.64 36.98
CA GLU A 431 2.60 1.41 36.70
C GLU A 431 1.09 1.68 36.53
N GLU A 432 0.52 2.54 37.39
CA GLU A 432 -0.89 2.92 37.31
C GLU A 432 -1.20 3.60 35.98
N LYS A 433 -0.33 4.52 35.51
CA LYS A 433 -0.52 5.16 34.19
C LYS A 433 -0.40 4.17 33.02
N TYR A 434 0.49 3.20 33.14
CA TYR A 434 0.63 2.11 32.16
C TYR A 434 -0.66 1.30 32.06
N GLU A 435 -1.22 0.86 33.19
CA GLU A 435 -2.49 0.13 33.24
C GLU A 435 -3.66 0.96 32.69
N GLU A 436 -3.77 2.25 33.08
CA GLU A 436 -4.78 3.17 32.56
C GLU A 436 -4.74 3.27 31.03
N LEU A 437 -3.54 3.43 30.46
CA LEU A 437 -3.36 3.56 29.02
C LEU A 437 -3.74 2.28 28.27
N ILE A 438 -3.42 1.10 28.80
CA ILE A 438 -3.83 -0.18 28.22
C ILE A 438 -5.36 -0.34 28.23
N ILE A 439 -5.99 -0.05 29.37
CA ILE A 439 -7.45 -0.10 29.50
C ILE A 439 -8.09 0.85 28.47
N GLU A 440 -7.57 2.06 28.35
CA GLU A 440 -8.08 3.05 27.41
C GLU A 440 -7.92 2.62 25.95
N LEU A 441 -6.77 2.03 25.56
CA LEU A 441 -6.57 1.44 24.24
C LEU A 441 -7.64 0.39 23.91
N GLN A 442 -7.97 -0.47 24.87
CA GLN A 442 -8.97 -1.53 24.68
C GLN A 442 -10.40 -1.00 24.50
N THR A 443 -10.66 0.27 24.83
CA THR A 443 -11.95 0.92 24.56
C THR A 443 -12.08 1.49 23.14
N LEU A 444 -10.98 1.69 22.42
CA LEU A 444 -10.98 2.32 21.10
C LEU A 444 -11.89 1.61 20.08
N PRO A 445 -11.93 0.28 19.99
CA PRO A 445 -12.82 -0.42 19.04
C PRO A 445 -14.29 -0.02 19.19
N ASP A 446 -14.79 0.05 20.42
CA ASP A 446 -16.19 0.39 20.67
C ASP A 446 -16.47 1.89 20.43
N LYS A 447 -15.51 2.77 20.77
CA LYS A 447 -15.60 4.20 20.46
C LYS A 447 -15.60 4.46 18.94
N ILE A 448 -14.77 3.76 18.17
CA ILE A 448 -14.75 3.84 16.71
C ILE A 448 -16.11 3.38 16.14
N ARG A 449 -16.64 2.24 16.62
CA ARG A 449 -17.95 1.74 16.20
C ARG A 449 -19.03 2.78 16.44
N LYS A 450 -19.05 3.37 17.63
CA LYS A 450 -20.02 4.39 18.00
C LYS A 450 -19.98 5.59 17.06
N ILE A 451 -18.80 6.08 16.68
CA ILE A 451 -18.67 7.21 15.72
C ILE A 451 -19.27 6.82 14.36
N ILE A 452 -18.98 5.62 13.85
CA ILE A 452 -19.50 5.16 12.58
C ILE A 452 -21.04 5.07 12.59
N GLU A 453 -21.61 4.57 13.68
CA GLU A 453 -23.05 4.39 13.82
C GLU A 453 -23.79 5.73 14.03
N ASP A 454 -23.27 6.60 14.89
CA ASP A 454 -23.96 7.83 15.30
C ASP A 454 -23.81 8.98 14.27
N ASP A 455 -22.67 9.12 13.60
CA ASP A 455 -22.36 10.30 12.80
C ASP A 455 -22.47 10.10 11.29
N LYS A 456 -22.62 8.85 10.82
CA LYS A 456 -22.65 8.51 9.40
C LYS A 456 -23.65 9.35 8.59
N GLU A 457 -24.89 9.43 9.01
CA GLU A 457 -25.95 10.14 8.26
C GLU A 457 -25.73 11.65 8.26
N ARG A 458 -25.27 12.21 9.37
CA ARG A 458 -24.97 13.63 9.50
C ARG A 458 -23.80 14.03 8.59
N ILE A 459 -22.75 13.22 8.56
CA ILE A 459 -21.58 13.45 7.71
C ILE A 459 -21.97 13.27 6.23
N GLN A 460 -22.80 12.29 5.90
CA GLN A 460 -23.31 12.09 4.54
C GLN A 460 -24.11 13.31 4.04
N TRP A 461 -24.98 13.85 4.88
CA TRP A 461 -25.71 15.07 4.55
C TRP A 461 -24.78 16.27 4.34
N PHE A 462 -23.80 16.45 5.22
CA PHE A 462 -22.82 17.52 5.10
C PHE A 462 -21.98 17.37 3.83
N ALA A 463 -21.50 16.17 3.55
CA ALA A 463 -20.70 15.84 2.37
C ALA A 463 -21.44 16.17 1.06
N ALA A 464 -22.76 15.86 1.00
CA ALA A 464 -23.57 16.19 -0.16
C ALA A 464 -23.65 17.70 -0.43
N LYS A 465 -23.70 18.52 0.62
CA LYS A 465 -23.64 19.99 0.49
C LYS A 465 -22.29 20.50 0.03
N GLN A 466 -21.21 19.83 0.43
CA GLN A 466 -19.83 20.22 0.12
C GLN A 466 -19.27 19.54 -1.14
N ALA A 467 -20.08 18.76 -1.86
CA ALA A 467 -19.62 18.02 -3.05
C ALA A 467 -19.04 18.92 -4.16
N ASN A 468 -19.48 20.18 -4.22
CA ASN A 468 -18.99 21.16 -5.20
C ASN A 468 -17.89 22.09 -4.66
N ALA A 469 -17.39 21.87 -3.45
CA ALA A 469 -16.24 22.62 -2.94
C ALA A 469 -15.04 22.45 -3.88
N ARG A 470 -14.40 23.57 -4.23
CA ARG A 470 -13.19 23.57 -5.09
C ARG A 470 -11.96 23.31 -4.24
N ASP A 471 -11.89 23.98 -3.09
CA ASP A 471 -10.80 23.96 -2.15
C ASP A 471 -11.35 23.72 -0.74
N ALA A 472 -10.56 23.06 0.10
CA ALA A 472 -10.84 22.92 1.51
C ALA A 472 -9.56 22.94 2.33
N PHE A 473 -9.60 23.58 3.51
CA PHE A 473 -8.47 23.66 4.41
C PHE A 473 -8.76 22.88 5.69
N PHE A 474 -7.79 22.08 6.10
CA PHE A 474 -7.84 21.34 7.35
C PHE A 474 -6.86 22.00 8.33
N ILE A 475 -7.31 22.37 9.52
CA ILE A 475 -6.47 23.04 10.50
C ILE A 475 -6.54 22.38 11.87
N GLY A 476 -5.41 22.29 12.53
CA GLY A 476 -5.27 21.74 13.88
C GLY A 476 -4.00 22.23 14.56
N ARG A 477 -3.85 21.94 15.85
CA ARG A 477 -2.65 22.23 16.63
C ARG A 477 -2.11 20.98 17.30
N GLY A 478 -0.79 20.83 17.38
CA GLY A 478 -0.19 19.64 17.96
C GLY A 478 -0.59 18.38 17.18
N ILE A 479 -1.04 17.35 17.88
CA ILE A 479 -1.48 16.08 17.25
C ILE A 479 -2.69 16.29 16.31
N ASP A 480 -3.54 17.29 16.56
CA ASP A 480 -4.67 17.63 15.69
C ASP A 480 -4.22 18.09 14.29
N TYR A 481 -3.01 18.63 14.15
CA TYR A 481 -2.43 18.93 12.85
C TYR A 481 -2.09 17.64 12.09
N ALA A 482 -1.55 16.62 12.76
CA ALA A 482 -1.31 15.32 12.12
C ALA A 482 -2.62 14.66 11.65
N ILE A 483 -3.71 14.79 12.43
CA ILE A 483 -5.05 14.33 12.03
C ILE A 483 -5.54 15.11 10.80
N SER A 484 -5.35 16.42 10.80
CA SER A 484 -5.71 17.31 9.68
C SER A 484 -5.00 16.93 8.39
N MET A 485 -3.72 16.54 8.46
CA MET A 485 -2.94 16.07 7.30
C MET A 485 -3.57 14.81 6.69
N GLU A 486 -3.97 13.83 7.50
CA GLU A 486 -4.60 12.61 7.01
C GLU A 486 -6.00 12.87 6.44
N GLY A 487 -6.81 13.68 7.11
CA GLY A 487 -8.14 14.07 6.61
C GLY A 487 -8.05 14.78 5.25
N SER A 488 -7.12 15.72 5.11
CA SER A 488 -6.82 16.40 3.86
C SER A 488 -6.40 15.40 2.77
N LEU A 489 -5.51 14.46 3.07
CA LEU A 489 -5.07 13.45 2.12
C LEU A 489 -6.24 12.59 1.64
N LYS A 490 -7.07 12.06 2.55
CA LYS A 490 -8.25 11.26 2.18
C LYS A 490 -9.20 12.01 1.28
N MET A 491 -9.50 13.27 1.60
CA MET A 491 -10.39 14.10 0.78
C MET A 491 -9.84 14.28 -0.64
N LYS A 492 -8.56 14.65 -0.79
CA LYS A 492 -7.97 14.86 -2.12
C LYS A 492 -7.86 13.58 -2.94
N GLU A 493 -7.52 12.45 -2.31
CA GLU A 493 -7.35 11.16 -3.00
C GLU A 493 -8.64 10.69 -3.67
N VAL A 494 -9.76 10.70 -2.94
CA VAL A 494 -11.00 10.07 -3.41
C VAL A 494 -11.98 11.04 -4.07
N SER A 495 -11.95 12.33 -3.71
CA SER A 495 -12.92 13.32 -4.21
C SER A 495 -12.35 14.31 -5.22
N TYR A 496 -11.02 14.37 -5.37
CA TYR A 496 -10.31 15.32 -6.22
C TYR A 496 -10.54 16.79 -5.86
N VAL A 497 -11.03 17.07 -4.66
CA VAL A 497 -11.07 18.42 -4.11
C VAL A 497 -9.65 18.80 -3.73
N HIS A 498 -9.19 19.97 -4.13
CA HIS A 498 -7.89 20.47 -3.69
C HIS A 498 -7.96 20.76 -2.19
N THR A 499 -7.15 20.07 -1.41
CA THR A 499 -7.15 20.21 0.04
C THR A 499 -5.74 20.35 0.58
N GLU A 500 -5.60 21.20 1.60
CA GLU A 500 -4.34 21.38 2.31
C GLU A 500 -4.56 21.35 3.81
N ALA A 501 -3.57 20.86 4.54
CA ALA A 501 -3.57 20.87 5.99
C ALA A 501 -2.52 21.84 6.53
N TYR A 502 -2.89 22.63 7.53
CA TYR A 502 -2.00 23.60 8.18
C TYR A 502 -2.04 23.48 9.69
N ALA A 503 -0.89 23.69 10.32
CA ALA A 503 -0.88 24.03 11.73
C ALA A 503 -1.68 25.33 11.89
N ALA A 504 -2.75 25.31 12.73
CA ALA A 504 -3.73 26.39 12.77
C ALA A 504 -3.10 27.79 13.05
N GLY A 505 -2.00 27.84 13.79
CA GLY A 505 -1.25 29.06 14.06
C GLY A 505 -0.54 29.63 12.82
N GLU A 506 -0.12 28.76 11.88
CA GLU A 506 0.60 29.15 10.66
C GLU A 506 -0.32 29.72 9.58
N LEU A 507 -1.63 29.46 9.67
CA LEU A 507 -2.59 29.93 8.65
C LEU A 507 -2.46 31.44 8.39
N LYS A 508 -2.26 32.22 9.44
CA LYS A 508 -2.12 33.68 9.37
C LYS A 508 -0.82 34.19 8.74
N HIS A 509 0.20 33.33 8.54
CA HIS A 509 1.48 33.67 7.97
C HIS A 509 1.53 33.56 6.43
N GLY A 510 0.37 33.51 5.78
CA GLY A 510 0.24 33.50 4.32
C GLY A 510 -1.08 32.91 3.84
N THR A 511 -1.34 31.66 4.19
CA THR A 511 -2.44 30.85 3.65
C THR A 511 -3.82 31.43 3.88
N ILE A 512 -4.03 32.19 4.94
CA ILE A 512 -5.31 32.85 5.24
C ILE A 512 -5.78 33.79 4.10
N SER A 513 -4.84 34.22 3.23
CA SER A 513 -5.16 35.00 2.04
C SER A 513 -6.03 34.26 1.01
N LEU A 514 -6.08 32.91 1.11
CA LEU A 514 -6.90 32.05 0.25
C LEU A 514 -8.33 31.85 0.78
N ILE A 515 -8.60 32.34 1.98
CA ILE A 515 -9.93 32.22 2.59
C ILE A 515 -10.82 33.31 2.02
N GLU A 516 -11.88 32.91 1.32
CA GLU A 516 -12.91 33.77 0.76
C GLU A 516 -14.31 33.24 1.17
N ASP A 517 -15.36 33.95 0.77
CA ASP A 517 -16.73 33.59 1.12
C ASP A 517 -17.10 32.19 0.62
N GLY A 518 -17.54 31.34 1.56
CA GLY A 518 -17.90 29.95 1.31
C GLY A 518 -16.72 28.95 1.28
N THR A 519 -15.46 29.39 1.43
CA THR A 519 -14.32 28.47 1.53
C THR A 519 -14.51 27.48 2.69
N LEU A 520 -14.44 26.17 2.42
CA LEU A 520 -14.57 25.14 3.46
C LEU A 520 -13.31 25.07 4.34
N VAL A 521 -13.47 25.25 5.63
CA VAL A 521 -12.41 25.07 6.62
C VAL A 521 -12.85 24.05 7.66
N ILE A 522 -12.08 22.98 7.81
CA ILE A 522 -12.31 21.91 8.77
C ILE A 522 -11.31 22.08 9.94
N GLY A 523 -11.82 22.45 11.11
CA GLY A 523 -11.03 22.54 12.33
C GLY A 523 -11.08 21.25 13.12
N VAL A 524 -9.90 20.72 13.49
CA VAL A 524 -9.75 19.59 14.41
C VAL A 524 -9.31 20.14 15.77
N LEU A 525 -10.12 19.88 16.80
CA LEU A 525 -9.99 20.49 18.14
C LEU A 525 -10.19 19.42 19.22
N THR A 526 -9.33 18.40 19.26
CA THR A 526 -9.48 17.28 20.20
C THR A 526 -8.65 17.46 21.48
N GLN A 527 -7.75 18.45 21.50
CA GLN A 527 -6.82 18.70 22.61
C GLN A 527 -7.33 19.82 23.52
N ASP A 528 -7.79 19.48 24.71
CA ASP A 528 -8.41 20.44 25.67
C ASP A 528 -7.54 21.68 25.90
N HIS A 529 -6.23 21.52 26.08
CA HIS A 529 -5.29 22.62 26.34
C HIS A 529 -5.02 23.55 25.14
N LEU A 530 -5.36 23.10 23.93
CA LEU A 530 -5.21 23.87 22.67
C LEU A 530 -6.54 24.35 22.11
N TYR A 531 -7.66 23.88 22.68
CA TYR A 531 -9.01 24.09 22.15
C TYR A 531 -9.31 25.58 21.88
N GLU A 532 -9.22 26.44 22.89
CA GLU A 532 -9.52 27.87 22.73
C GLU A 532 -8.64 28.58 21.69
N LYS A 533 -7.36 28.13 21.58
CA LYS A 533 -6.44 28.68 20.58
C LYS A 533 -6.84 28.29 19.16
N THR A 534 -7.33 27.07 18.97
CA THR A 534 -7.81 26.61 17.66
C THR A 534 -9.15 27.23 17.30
N VAL A 535 -10.08 27.40 18.28
CA VAL A 535 -11.32 28.15 18.10
C VAL A 535 -11.02 29.58 17.62
N SER A 536 -10.05 30.25 18.24
CA SER A 536 -9.64 31.60 17.80
C SER A 536 -9.20 31.63 16.32
N ASN A 537 -8.46 30.60 15.86
CA ASN A 537 -8.11 30.52 14.44
C ASN A 537 -9.32 30.26 13.51
N LEU A 538 -10.29 29.48 13.97
CA LEU A 538 -11.55 29.32 13.23
C LEU A 538 -12.34 30.62 13.13
N VAL A 539 -12.42 31.40 14.20
CA VAL A 539 -13.03 32.74 14.21
C VAL A 539 -12.34 33.67 13.19
N GLU A 540 -11.01 33.61 13.07
CA GLU A 540 -10.25 34.37 12.06
C GLU A 540 -10.66 33.97 10.63
N CYS A 541 -10.90 32.68 10.38
CA CYS A 541 -11.42 32.19 9.09
C CYS A 541 -12.88 32.61 8.85
N LYS A 542 -13.72 32.48 9.90
CA LYS A 542 -15.14 32.87 9.85
C LYS A 542 -15.31 34.34 9.49
N SER A 543 -14.47 35.23 10.05
CA SER A 543 -14.51 36.66 9.78
C SER A 543 -14.19 37.03 8.32
N ARG A 544 -13.69 36.05 7.53
CA ARG A 544 -13.39 36.18 6.09
C ARG A 544 -14.40 35.43 5.21
N GLY A 545 -15.49 34.94 5.81
CA GLY A 545 -16.55 34.29 5.07
C GLY A 545 -16.41 32.75 4.95
N ALA A 546 -15.43 32.12 5.61
CA ALA A 546 -15.28 30.67 5.58
C ALA A 546 -16.55 29.94 6.08
N TYR A 547 -16.86 28.80 5.46
CA TYR A 547 -17.82 27.84 5.95
C TYR A 547 -17.09 26.81 6.84
N LEU A 548 -17.46 26.75 8.12
CA LEU A 548 -16.66 26.04 9.12
C LEU A 548 -17.28 24.70 9.50
N MET A 549 -16.45 23.65 9.51
CA MET A 549 -16.73 22.40 10.20
C MET A 549 -15.81 22.29 11.43
N GLY A 550 -16.39 22.06 12.61
CA GLY A 550 -15.65 21.77 13.84
C GLY A 550 -15.73 20.28 14.19
N LEU A 551 -14.57 19.63 14.35
CA LEU A 551 -14.45 18.25 14.85
C LEU A 551 -13.80 18.28 16.23
N THR A 552 -14.56 17.88 17.26
CA THR A 552 -14.10 17.99 18.66
C THR A 552 -14.62 16.83 19.53
N THR A 553 -14.24 16.79 20.78
CA THR A 553 -14.72 15.80 21.75
C THR A 553 -16.02 16.25 22.42
N PHE A 554 -16.83 15.29 22.85
CA PHE A 554 -18.01 15.60 23.68
C PHE A 554 -17.62 16.47 24.89
N GLY A 555 -18.40 17.51 25.14
CA GLY A 555 -18.19 18.50 26.22
C GLY A 555 -17.79 19.89 25.71
N HIS A 556 -17.27 20.00 24.50
CA HIS A 556 -16.91 21.29 23.87
C HIS A 556 -18.07 21.84 22.99
N TYR A 557 -19.26 21.96 23.56
CA TYR A 557 -20.48 22.35 22.80
C TYR A 557 -20.48 23.82 22.36
N ASN A 558 -19.67 24.68 22.98
CA ASN A 558 -19.52 26.08 22.59
C ASN A 558 -18.91 26.28 21.18
N ILE A 559 -18.38 25.23 20.55
CA ILE A 559 -17.95 25.30 19.15
C ILE A 559 -19.11 25.61 18.19
N GLU A 560 -20.35 25.29 18.57
CA GLU A 560 -21.54 25.56 17.79
C GLU A 560 -21.83 27.07 17.61
N ASP A 561 -21.28 27.91 18.49
CA ASP A 561 -21.35 29.37 18.33
C ASP A 561 -20.46 29.88 17.18
N THR A 562 -19.47 29.07 16.76
CA THR A 562 -18.48 29.45 15.75
C THR A 562 -18.64 28.65 14.45
N ALA A 563 -18.77 27.33 14.55
CA ALA A 563 -18.84 26.42 13.39
C ALA A 563 -20.25 26.32 12.82
N ASP A 564 -20.33 26.16 11.49
CA ASP A 564 -21.58 25.96 10.75
C ASP A 564 -22.06 24.50 10.79
N PHE A 565 -21.13 23.59 11.02
CA PHE A 565 -21.36 22.17 11.20
C PHE A 565 -20.38 21.60 12.24
N THR A 566 -20.84 20.73 13.12
CA THR A 566 -20.01 20.14 14.17
C THR A 566 -20.14 18.63 14.18
N VAL A 567 -19.01 17.96 14.49
CA VAL A 567 -18.96 16.53 14.73
C VAL A 567 -18.30 16.32 16.11
N TYR A 568 -18.90 15.48 16.93
CA TYR A 568 -18.42 15.17 18.26
C TYR A 568 -17.95 13.72 18.36
N ILE A 569 -16.72 13.51 18.79
CA ILE A 569 -16.18 12.17 19.06
C ILE A 569 -16.19 11.86 20.57
N PRO A 570 -16.25 10.58 20.96
CA PRO A 570 -16.09 10.18 22.35
C PRO A 570 -14.78 10.67 22.97
N LYS A 571 -14.80 10.99 24.25
CA LYS A 571 -13.57 11.29 24.98
C LYS A 571 -12.67 10.07 25.06
N THR A 572 -11.37 10.30 24.98
CA THR A 572 -10.32 9.30 25.15
C THR A 572 -9.08 9.97 25.74
N ASP A 573 -8.06 9.20 26.08
CA ASP A 573 -6.76 9.78 26.45
C ASP A 573 -6.26 10.67 25.29
N PRO A 574 -5.71 11.87 25.55
CA PRO A 574 -5.29 12.81 24.52
C PRO A 574 -4.34 12.22 23.48
N HIS A 575 -3.53 11.22 23.84
CA HIS A 575 -2.62 10.54 22.93
C HIS A 575 -3.32 9.68 21.86
N PHE A 576 -4.58 9.26 22.11
CA PHE A 576 -5.32 8.34 21.22
C PHE A 576 -6.42 9.01 20.41
N THR A 577 -6.56 10.33 20.52
CA THR A 577 -7.63 11.06 19.80
C THR A 577 -7.56 10.92 18.29
N THR A 578 -6.35 10.71 17.75
CA THR A 578 -6.15 10.47 16.30
C THR A 578 -6.96 9.29 15.80
N SER A 579 -7.00 8.17 16.54
CA SER A 579 -7.76 6.96 16.16
C SER A 579 -9.27 7.19 16.07
N LEU A 580 -9.79 8.19 16.78
CA LEU A 580 -11.21 8.54 16.78
C LEU A 580 -11.51 9.63 15.77
N ALA A 581 -10.71 10.70 15.75
CA ALA A 581 -10.97 11.87 14.91
C ALA A 581 -10.75 11.62 13.40
N VAL A 582 -9.92 10.64 13.03
CA VAL A 582 -9.72 10.28 11.62
C VAL A 582 -10.98 9.65 11.00
N VAL A 583 -11.81 8.96 11.79
CA VAL A 583 -12.98 8.22 11.28
C VAL A 583 -14.03 9.15 10.63
N PRO A 584 -14.47 10.25 11.27
CA PRO A 584 -15.35 11.22 10.62
C PRO A 584 -14.75 11.82 9.34
N LEU A 585 -13.44 12.03 9.30
CA LEU A 585 -12.75 12.60 8.13
C LEU A 585 -12.66 11.59 6.97
N GLN A 586 -12.48 10.31 7.27
CA GLN A 586 -12.57 9.23 6.28
C GLN A 586 -13.99 9.12 5.71
N LEU A 587 -15.02 9.16 6.56
CA LEU A 587 -16.43 9.17 6.14
C LEU A 587 -16.74 10.41 5.28
N LEU A 588 -16.22 11.58 5.65
CA LEU A 588 -16.41 12.81 4.88
C LEU A 588 -15.81 12.68 3.47
N GLY A 589 -14.55 12.24 3.35
CA GLY A 589 -13.92 12.01 2.05
C GLY A 589 -14.71 11.01 1.20
N TYR A 590 -15.12 9.90 1.79
CA TYR A 590 -15.94 8.88 1.15
C TYR A 590 -17.24 9.46 0.60
N TYR A 591 -18.05 10.13 1.43
CA TYR A 591 -19.35 10.64 1.01
C TYR A 591 -19.29 11.81 0.04
N VAL A 592 -18.26 12.67 0.11
CA VAL A 592 -18.01 13.68 -0.92
C VAL A 592 -17.73 13.02 -2.27
N SER A 593 -16.92 11.97 -2.29
CA SER A 593 -16.63 11.20 -3.51
C SER A 593 -17.89 10.55 -4.09
N VAL A 594 -18.70 9.90 -3.26
CA VAL A 594 -19.99 9.29 -3.68
C VAL A 594 -20.95 10.34 -4.22
N ALA A 595 -21.09 11.48 -3.55
CA ALA A 595 -21.94 12.58 -3.99
C ALA A 595 -21.52 13.16 -5.35
N LYS A 596 -20.24 13.07 -5.70
CA LYS A 596 -19.68 13.45 -7.01
C LYS A 596 -19.79 12.34 -8.05
N GLY A 597 -20.29 11.15 -7.71
CA GLY A 597 -20.37 9.99 -8.60
C GLY A 597 -19.01 9.42 -9.02
N LEU A 598 -18.00 9.53 -8.16
CA LEU A 598 -16.64 9.06 -8.44
C LEU A 598 -16.44 7.61 -7.97
N ASP A 599 -15.48 6.92 -8.59
CA ASP A 599 -15.05 5.60 -8.15
C ASP A 599 -14.15 5.73 -6.92
N VAL A 600 -14.72 5.47 -5.75
CA VAL A 600 -14.05 5.63 -4.46
C VAL A 600 -12.94 4.61 -4.24
N ASP A 601 -13.15 3.38 -4.72
CA ASP A 601 -12.21 2.28 -4.51
C ASP A 601 -10.99 2.37 -5.42
N LYS A 602 -11.16 2.96 -6.60
CA LYS A 602 -10.11 3.10 -7.62
C LYS A 602 -10.03 4.55 -8.12
N PRO A 603 -9.57 5.48 -7.28
CA PRO A 603 -9.41 6.88 -7.68
C PRO A 603 -8.42 7.00 -8.84
N ARG A 604 -8.70 7.96 -9.75
CA ARG A 604 -7.81 8.18 -10.89
C ARG A 604 -6.38 8.51 -10.45
N ASN A 605 -5.39 8.09 -11.23
CA ASN A 605 -3.97 8.39 -11.03
C ASN A 605 -3.37 7.91 -9.69
N LEU A 606 -4.03 6.98 -9.00
CA LEU A 606 -3.53 6.39 -7.76
C LEU A 606 -3.44 4.86 -7.87
N ALA A 607 -2.47 4.30 -7.20
CA ALA A 607 -2.31 2.87 -7.01
C ALA A 607 -2.20 2.54 -5.51
N LYS A 608 -2.73 1.38 -5.09
CA LYS A 608 -2.75 0.97 -3.68
C LYS A 608 -1.37 0.91 -3.02
N SER A 609 -0.36 0.53 -3.78
CA SER A 609 1.01 0.41 -3.29
C SER A 609 2.00 0.84 -4.38
N VAL A 610 2.95 1.70 -4.06
CA VAL A 610 3.97 2.20 -4.98
C VAL A 610 5.25 1.38 -4.78
N THR A 611 5.53 0.44 -5.70
CA THR A 611 6.68 -0.48 -5.63
C THR A 611 7.76 -0.14 -6.67
N VAL A 612 7.67 1.01 -7.29
CA VAL A 612 8.66 1.58 -8.23
C VAL A 612 8.90 3.04 -7.89
N GLU A 613 10.06 3.54 -8.26
CA GLU A 613 10.38 4.98 -8.23
C GLU A 613 9.81 5.72 -9.41
#